data_7f2e4d0d7d5d53c36c6af2c9975e962d
#
_entry.id   7f2e4d0d7d5d53c36c6af2c9975e962d
#
_cell.length_a   1.000
_cell.length_b   1.000
_cell.length_c   1.000
_cell.angle_alpha   90.00
_cell.angle_beta   90.00
_cell.angle_gamma   90.00
#
_symmetry.space_group_name_H-M   'P 1'
#
loop_
_entity.id
_entity.type
_entity.pdbx_description
1 polymer ?
#
loop_
_entity_poly.entity_id
_entity_poly.type
_entity_poly.pdbx_seq_one_letter_code
_entity_poly.pdbx_strand_id
1 'polypeptide(L)'
;MLVYGKNSCEEILKQGKDIKRVYLERNFKDKVITSLIEKLKIKPVFLTKYELDEMTLGNHQGVAVDVLEFKYADIDEIIKENGF
;
A
#
# COMPACT_ATOMS: atom_id res chain seq x y z
N MET A 1 0.29 7.60 -2.68
CA MET A 1 0.55 7.78 -1.24
C MET A 1 1.11 6.49 -0.66
N LEU A 2 2.16 6.59 0.10
CA LEU A 2 2.79 5.42 0.69
C LEU A 2 2.38 5.26 2.15
N VAL A 3 1.83 4.10 2.49
CA VAL A 3 1.42 3.78 3.85
C VAL A 3 2.34 2.68 4.35
N TYR A 4 2.79 2.77 5.58
CA TYR A 4 3.69 1.75 6.11
C TYR A 4 3.34 1.45 7.57
N GLY A 5 3.85 0.31 8.05
CA GLY A 5 3.52 -0.18 9.37
C GLY A 5 2.46 -1.27 9.28
N LYS A 6 2.54 -2.25 10.18
CA LYS A 6 1.65 -3.41 10.10
C LYS A 6 0.18 -3.05 10.21
N ASN A 7 -0.17 -2.24 11.18
CA ASN A 7 -1.59 -1.95 11.41
C ASN A 7 -2.21 -1.19 10.25
N SER A 8 -1.52 -0.17 9.77
CA SER A 8 -2.04 0.64 8.68
C SER A 8 -2.13 -0.16 7.39
N CYS A 9 -1.11 -0.96 7.10
CA CYS A 9 -1.12 -1.77 5.90
C CYS A 9 -2.17 -2.86 5.97
N GLU A 10 -2.37 -3.45 7.14
CA GLU A 10 -3.38 -4.47 7.30
C GLU A 10 -4.78 -3.91 6.99
N GLU A 11 -5.07 -2.73 7.48
CA GLU A 11 -6.36 -2.11 7.22
C GLU A 11 -6.58 -1.89 5.73
N ILE A 12 -5.58 -1.37 5.05
CA ILE A 12 -5.68 -1.11 3.62
C ILE A 12 -5.85 -2.42 2.84
N LEU A 13 -5.11 -3.43 3.22
CA LEU A 13 -5.18 -4.71 2.54
C LEU A 13 -6.52 -5.41 2.78
N LYS A 14 -7.12 -5.19 3.93
CA LYS A 14 -8.44 -5.73 4.19
C LYS A 14 -9.50 -5.11 3.28
N GLN A 15 -9.35 -3.83 2.99
CA GLN A 15 -10.26 -3.18 2.08
C GLN A 15 -10.03 -3.60 0.65
N GLY A 16 -8.78 -3.87 0.29
CA GLY A 16 -8.45 -4.37 -1.03
C GLY A 16 -8.71 -3.41 -2.16
N LYS A 17 -8.77 -2.11 -1.89
CA LYS A 17 -9.04 -1.11 -2.91
C LYS A 17 -7.88 -0.17 -3.11
N ASP A 18 -7.72 0.26 -4.35
CA ASP A 18 -6.77 1.31 -4.68
C ASP A 18 -5.32 0.99 -4.30
N ILE A 19 -4.98 -0.27 -4.28
CA ILE A 19 -3.64 -0.70 -3.98
C ILE A 19 -2.83 -0.72 -5.26
N LYS A 20 -1.78 0.09 -5.30
CA LYS A 20 -0.93 0.16 -6.46
C LYS A 20 0.21 -0.85 -6.36
N ARG A 21 0.82 -0.95 -5.20
CA ARG A 21 1.95 -1.85 -5.02
C ARG A 21 2.16 -2.16 -3.55
N VAL A 22 2.69 -3.34 -3.27
CA VAL A 22 2.98 -3.74 -1.90
C VAL A 22 4.47 -4.04 -1.81
N TYR A 23 5.13 -3.53 -0.79
CA TYR A 23 6.54 -3.77 -0.55
C TYR A 23 6.72 -4.51 0.76
N LEU A 24 7.50 -5.56 0.75
CA LEU A 24 7.78 -6.34 1.95
C LEU A 24 9.28 -6.48 2.14
N GLU A 25 9.69 -6.52 3.39
CA GLU A 25 11.06 -6.83 3.71
C GLU A 25 11.29 -8.30 3.39
N ARG A 26 12.48 -8.66 2.95
CA ARG A 26 12.76 -10.03 2.52
C ARG A 26 12.50 -11.07 3.58
N ASN A 27 12.66 -10.71 4.86
CA ASN A 27 12.44 -11.63 5.95
C ASN A 27 11.11 -11.42 6.66
N PHE A 28 10.19 -10.73 6.01
CA PHE A 28 8.90 -10.43 6.60
C PHE A 28 8.12 -11.73 6.84
N LYS A 29 7.59 -11.89 8.05
CA LYS A 29 6.93 -13.13 8.42
C LYS A 29 5.55 -12.99 9.03
N ASP A 30 4.91 -11.87 8.87
CA ASP A 30 3.58 -11.69 9.42
C ASP A 30 2.56 -12.45 8.55
N LYS A 31 1.94 -13.46 9.12
CA LYS A 31 1.04 -14.30 8.35
C LYS A 31 -0.26 -13.61 7.96
N VAL A 32 -0.72 -12.69 8.76
CA VAL A 32 -1.97 -11.99 8.46
C VAL A 32 -1.80 -11.17 7.20
N ILE A 33 -0.74 -10.39 7.14
CA ILE A 33 -0.50 -9.52 6.00
C ILE A 33 -0.18 -10.33 4.75
N THR A 34 0.65 -11.36 4.88
CA THR A 34 0.98 -12.18 3.71
C THR A 34 -0.26 -12.91 3.20
N SER A 35 -1.14 -13.36 4.09
CA SER A 35 -2.37 -14.01 3.66
C SER A 35 -3.28 -13.05 2.91
N LEU A 36 -3.37 -11.81 3.37
CA LEU A 36 -4.18 -10.81 2.69
C LEU A 36 -3.62 -10.52 1.30
N ILE A 37 -2.31 -10.44 1.17
CA ILE A 37 -1.67 -10.20 -0.10
C ILE A 37 -1.97 -11.34 -1.06
N GLU A 38 -1.89 -12.58 -0.58
CA GLU A 38 -2.20 -13.72 -1.41
C GLU A 38 -3.66 -13.76 -1.82
N LYS A 39 -4.53 -13.41 -0.90
CA LYS A 39 -5.96 -13.39 -1.18
C LYS A 39 -6.29 -12.38 -2.27
N LEU A 40 -5.61 -11.27 -2.27
CA LEU A 40 -5.81 -10.23 -3.27
C LEU A 40 -5.06 -10.52 -4.56
N LYS A 41 -4.26 -11.57 -4.58
CA LYS A 41 -3.47 -11.96 -5.75
C LYS A 41 -2.50 -10.87 -6.17
N ILE A 42 -1.94 -10.19 -5.20
CA ILE A 42 -0.96 -9.15 -5.44
C ILE A 42 0.42 -9.76 -5.34
N LYS A 43 1.31 -9.34 -6.23
CA LYS A 43 2.70 -9.78 -6.15
C LYS A 43 3.50 -8.72 -5.42
N PRO A 44 3.94 -9.00 -4.21
CA PRO A 44 4.70 -7.99 -3.47
C PRO A 44 6.11 -7.84 -4.02
N VAL A 45 6.66 -6.67 -3.84
CA VAL A 45 8.05 -6.41 -4.19
C VAL A 45 8.87 -6.60 -2.91
N PHE A 46 9.86 -7.47 -2.95
CA PHE A 46 10.68 -7.72 -1.77
C PHE A 46 11.88 -6.80 -1.77
N LEU A 47 12.08 -6.12 -0.68
CA LEU A 47 13.17 -5.16 -0.52
C LEU A 47 13.95 -5.47 0.74
N THR A 48 15.15 -4.91 0.83
CA THR A 48 15.90 -5.02 2.07
C THR A 48 15.34 -4.02 3.07
N LYS A 49 15.65 -4.22 4.34
CA LYS A 49 15.24 -3.28 5.36
C LYS A 49 15.77 -1.89 5.04
N TYR A 50 16.98 -1.84 4.52
CA TYR A 50 17.61 -0.59 4.17
C TYR A 50 16.82 0.18 3.10
N GLU A 51 16.38 -0.54 2.09
CA GLU A 51 15.60 0.08 1.03
C GLU A 51 14.26 0.57 1.54
N LEU A 52 13.62 -0.20 2.42
CA LEU A 52 12.38 0.24 3.03
C LEU A 52 12.59 1.44 3.93
N ASP A 53 13.69 1.49 4.65
CA ASP A 53 14.00 2.64 5.49
C ASP A 53 14.09 3.90 4.66
N GLU A 54 14.62 3.80 3.46
CA GLU A 54 14.74 4.97 2.60
C GLU A 54 13.42 5.40 2.00
N MET A 55 12.53 4.47 1.77
CA MET A 55 11.22 4.80 1.21
C MET A 55 10.26 5.36 2.24
N THR A 56 10.47 5.00 3.49
CA THR A 56 9.58 5.41 4.56
C THR A 56 10.33 6.34 5.50
N LEU A 57 9.65 6.89 6.45
CA LEU A 57 10.31 7.77 7.41
C LEU A 57 10.66 7.02 8.69
N GLY A 58 10.81 5.73 8.60
CA GLY A 58 11.26 4.96 9.75
C GLY A 58 10.38 3.76 10.01
N ASN A 59 9.66 3.73 11.03
CA ASN A 59 8.98 2.58 11.60
C ASN A 59 8.03 1.84 10.65
N HIS A 60 8.56 1.23 9.60
CA HIS A 60 7.75 0.55 8.59
C HIS A 60 7.38 -0.88 8.99
N GLN A 61 8.06 -1.44 9.97
CA GLN A 61 7.79 -2.79 10.46
C GLN A 61 7.85 -3.85 9.36
N GLY A 62 8.59 -3.59 8.32
CA GLY A 62 8.81 -4.54 7.23
C GLY A 62 7.75 -4.53 6.14
N VAL A 63 6.82 -3.60 6.16
CA VAL A 63 5.77 -3.58 5.15
C VAL A 63 5.38 -2.15 4.77
N ALA A 64 5.15 -1.95 3.49
CA ALA A 64 4.67 -0.67 2.98
C ALA A 64 3.73 -0.94 1.82
N VAL A 65 2.71 -0.12 1.67
CA VAL A 65 1.73 -0.23 0.60
C VAL A 65 1.60 1.10 -0.09
N ASP A 66 1.74 1.09 -1.40
CA ASP A 66 1.56 2.29 -2.21
C ASP A 66 0.12 2.29 -2.70
N VAL A 67 -0.64 3.31 -2.35
CA VAL A 67 -2.03 3.38 -2.74
C VAL A 67 -2.24 4.50 -3.75
N LEU A 68 -3.27 4.33 -4.55
CA LEU A 68 -3.58 5.32 -5.56
C LEU A 68 -4.26 6.52 -4.92
N GLU A 69 -3.99 7.68 -5.46
CA GLU A 69 -4.54 8.90 -4.90
C GLU A 69 -5.44 9.64 -5.84
N PHE A 70 -5.91 8.96 -6.83
CA PHE A 70 -6.69 9.64 -7.84
C PHE A 70 -8.13 9.94 -7.44
N LYS A 71 -8.52 9.53 -6.30
CA LYS A 71 -9.88 9.79 -5.90
C LYS A 71 -10.17 11.26 -5.69
N TYR A 72 -9.19 12.07 -5.54
CA TYR A 72 -9.43 13.46 -5.50
C TYR A 72 -9.81 13.98 -6.84
N ALA A 73 -9.27 13.41 -7.85
CA ALA A 73 -9.54 13.83 -9.19
C ALA A 73 -10.97 13.67 -9.54
N ASP A 74 -11.63 12.77 -8.90
CA ASP A 74 -13.01 12.55 -9.14
C ASP A 74 -13.81 13.73 -8.86
N ILE A 75 -13.41 14.46 -7.92
CA ILE A 75 -14.15 15.57 -7.52
C ILE A 75 -14.15 16.62 -8.54
N ASP A 76 -13.11 16.73 -9.13
CA ASP A 76 -13.02 17.60 -10.12
C ASP A 76 -13.55 17.22 -11.31
N GLU A 77 -13.64 16.42 -11.36
CA GLU A 77 -14.01 16.00 -12.43
C GLU A 77 -15.10 16.03 -12.66
N ILE A 78 -15.37 16.21 -11.97
CA ILE A 78 -16.32 16.24 -12.22
C ILE A 78 -16.74 17.15 -12.43
N ILE A 79 -16.39 17.79 -12.14
CA ILE A 79 -16.64 18.38 -12.46
C ILE A 79 -16.52 18.69 -13.41
N LYS A 80 -16.36 18.67 -13.58
CA LYS A 80 -16.37 18.54 -14.57
C LYS A 80 -16.86 18.40 -15.19
N GLU A 81 -17.34 18.56 -14.83
CA GLU A 81 -17.80 18.18 -15.44
C GLU A 81 -18.17 18.41 -15.69
N ASN A 82 -18.28 18.91 -15.50
CA ASN A 82 -18.58 18.92 -15.85
C ASN A 82 -18.60 19.27 -16.22
N GLY A 83 -18.72 19.61 -16.02
CA GLY A 83 -18.67 19.63 -16.50
C GLY A 83 -18.55 20.05 -16.62
N PHE A 84 -18.62 20.47 -16.57
CA PHE A 84 -18.52 20.41 -16.71
C PHE A 84 -18.54 20.56 -16.88
#